data_e8650ac66d45ad4b16ffdb69238818fe
#
_entry.id   e8650ac66d45ad4b16ffdb69238818fe
#
_cell.length_a   1.000
_cell.length_b   1.000
_cell.length_c   1.000
_cell.angle_alpha   90.00
_cell.angle_beta   90.00
_cell.angle_gamma   90.00
#
_symmetry.space_group_name_H-M   'P 1'
#
loop_
_entity.id
_entity.type
_entity.pdbx_description
1 polymer ?
#
loop_
_entity_poly.entity_id
_entity_poly.type
_entity_poly.pdbx_seq_one_letter_code
_entity_poly.pdbx_strand_id
1 'polypeptide(L)'
;MSNKKRYLVIGDIHGSTIWKDIIEKENPDKVIFLGDYVSTHEGIPADQQLSNLEDILNYKEENPDKVILLRGNHDTQHLGYYWAECSGYDREVAFGMSSAEFLMRFTKLTDWVYIDDELKTIFSHAGVSRVWMEKILK
;
A
#
# COMPACT_ATOMS: atom_id res chain seq x y z
N MET A 1 25.07 13.50 -18.78
CA MET A 1 23.66 13.75 -18.38
C MET A 1 23.30 12.78 -17.27
N SER A 2 22.98 13.29 -16.09
CA SER A 2 22.44 12.45 -15.03
C SER A 2 21.02 12.03 -15.42
N ASN A 3 20.79 10.74 -15.63
CA ASN A 3 19.44 10.20 -15.73
C ASN A 3 18.76 10.41 -14.37
N LYS A 4 17.84 11.39 -14.31
CA LYS A 4 17.03 11.60 -13.13
C LYS A 4 16.14 10.39 -12.94
N LYS A 5 16.23 9.78 -11.76
CA LYS A 5 15.39 8.67 -11.36
C LYS A 5 13.91 9.09 -11.33
N ARG A 6 13.06 8.31 -11.97
CA ARG A 6 11.63 8.58 -12.06
C ARG A 6 10.89 7.83 -10.97
N TYR A 7 10.18 8.58 -10.14
CA TYR A 7 9.33 8.05 -9.08
C TYR A 7 7.87 8.16 -9.50
N LEU A 8 7.12 7.08 -9.32
CA LEU A 8 5.67 7.06 -9.46
C LEU A 8 5.07 6.84 -8.06
N VAL A 9 4.26 7.78 -7.59
CA VAL A 9 3.54 7.67 -6.33
C VAL A 9 2.07 7.46 -6.63
N ILE A 10 1.51 6.36 -6.11
CA ILE A 10 0.12 5.97 -6.34
C ILE A 10 -0.63 6.08 -5.02
N GLY A 11 -1.70 6.87 -5.00
CA GLY A 11 -2.60 7.02 -3.86
C GLY A 11 -3.51 5.82 -3.68
N ASP A 12 -4.67 6.06 -3.09
CA ASP A 12 -5.66 5.04 -2.74
C ASP A 12 -6.07 4.18 -3.95
N ILE A 13 -5.99 2.87 -3.78
CA ILE A 13 -6.27 1.87 -4.82
C ILE A 13 -7.74 1.44 -4.79
N HIS A 14 -8.26 1.15 -3.60
CA HIS A 14 -9.66 0.75 -3.39
C HIS A 14 -10.18 -0.32 -4.38
N GLY A 15 -9.35 -1.33 -4.67
CA GLY A 15 -9.68 -2.44 -5.57
C GLY A 15 -9.51 -2.14 -7.05
N SER A 16 -9.15 -0.92 -7.44
CA SER A 16 -8.91 -0.55 -8.84
C SER A 16 -7.65 -1.17 -9.41
N THR A 17 -7.72 -1.67 -10.64
CA THR A 17 -6.58 -2.27 -11.35
C THR A 17 -5.82 -1.28 -12.24
N ILE A 18 -6.23 -0.02 -12.27
CA ILE A 18 -5.67 1.02 -13.15
C ILE A 18 -4.17 1.26 -12.93
N TRP A 19 -3.66 0.92 -11.73
CA TRP A 19 -2.25 1.04 -11.41
C TRP A 19 -1.34 0.25 -12.37
N LYS A 20 -1.83 -0.87 -12.93
CA LYS A 20 -1.09 -1.68 -13.90
C LYS A 20 -0.82 -0.90 -15.18
N ASP A 21 -1.85 -0.26 -15.72
CA ASP A 21 -1.74 0.54 -16.95
C ASP A 21 -0.87 1.78 -16.74
N ILE A 22 -0.98 2.41 -15.57
CA ILE A 22 -0.16 3.58 -15.22
C ILE A 22 1.32 3.20 -15.15
N ILE A 23 1.65 2.10 -14.48
CA ILE A 23 3.05 1.64 -14.37
C ILE A 23 3.62 1.28 -15.74
N GLU A 24 2.84 0.56 -16.56
CA GLU A 24 3.26 0.22 -17.92
C GLU A 24 3.53 1.45 -18.78
N LYS A 25 2.63 2.43 -18.73
CA LYS A 25 2.75 3.68 -19.49
C LYS A 25 3.92 4.54 -19.02
N GLU A 26 4.06 4.72 -17.71
CA GLU A 26 5.04 5.64 -17.14
C GLU A 26 6.44 5.03 -17.02
N ASN A 27 6.56 3.71 -16.98
CA ASN A 27 7.81 2.96 -16.82
C ASN A 27 8.77 3.58 -15.78
N PRO A 28 8.34 3.70 -14.51
CA PRO A 28 9.12 4.37 -13.48
C PRO A 28 10.31 3.52 -12.98
N ASP A 29 11.33 4.19 -12.42
CA ASP A 29 12.43 3.52 -11.72
C ASP A 29 12.02 3.05 -10.32
N LYS A 30 11.10 3.77 -9.66
CA LYS A 30 10.54 3.42 -8.36
C LYS A 30 9.04 3.68 -8.31
N VAL A 31 8.32 2.77 -7.66
CA VAL A 31 6.88 2.85 -7.45
C VAL A 31 6.59 2.84 -5.94
N ILE A 32 5.86 3.84 -5.47
CA ILE A 32 5.46 3.95 -4.07
C ILE A 32 3.93 3.93 -4.02
N PHE A 33 3.37 2.87 -3.43
CA PHE A 33 1.96 2.78 -3.14
C PHE A 33 1.70 3.32 -1.73
N LEU A 34 0.81 4.28 -1.60
CA LEU A 34 0.52 4.92 -0.33
C LEU A 34 -0.45 4.14 0.58
N GLY A 35 -1.02 3.03 0.10
CA GLY A 35 -1.95 2.19 0.86
C GLY A 35 -3.39 2.28 0.38
N ASP A 36 -4.32 1.79 1.20
CA ASP A 36 -5.74 1.66 0.88
C ASP A 36 -5.98 0.81 -0.37
N TYR A 37 -5.53 -0.44 -0.32
CA TYR A 37 -5.63 -1.37 -1.44
C TYR A 37 -7.04 -1.93 -1.61
N VAL A 38 -7.77 -2.05 -0.52
CA VAL A 38 -9.11 -2.62 -0.42
C VAL A 38 -10.11 -1.58 0.08
N SER A 39 -11.35 -1.97 0.26
CA SER A 39 -12.50 -1.12 0.56
C SER A 39 -12.91 -0.26 -0.64
N THR A 40 -14.05 -0.53 -1.21
CA THR A 40 -14.56 0.24 -2.36
C THR A 40 -15.94 0.78 -2.09
N HIS A 41 -16.26 1.92 -2.67
CA HIS A 41 -17.62 2.45 -2.76
C HIS A 41 -18.23 2.25 -4.16
N GLU A 42 -17.46 1.66 -5.09
CA GLU A 42 -17.87 1.46 -6.49
C GLU A 42 -18.47 0.08 -6.74
N GLY A 43 -18.68 -0.73 -5.70
CA GLY A 43 -19.27 -2.05 -5.81
C GLY A 43 -18.34 -3.12 -6.41
N ILE A 44 -17.04 -2.96 -6.31
CA ILE A 44 -16.07 -3.99 -6.72
C ILE A 44 -16.21 -5.19 -5.77
N PRO A 45 -16.49 -6.40 -6.27
CA PRO A 45 -16.64 -7.59 -5.42
C PRO A 45 -15.38 -7.90 -4.59
N ALA A 46 -15.58 -8.50 -3.41
CA ALA A 46 -14.49 -8.84 -2.49
C ALA A 46 -13.41 -9.71 -3.12
N ASP A 47 -13.78 -10.70 -3.92
CA ASP A 47 -12.84 -11.57 -4.63
C ASP A 47 -11.96 -10.80 -5.62
N GLN A 48 -12.52 -9.79 -6.28
CA GLN A 48 -11.74 -8.92 -7.19
C GLN A 48 -10.81 -7.99 -6.42
N GLN A 49 -11.25 -7.43 -5.29
CA GLN A 49 -10.40 -6.62 -4.41
C GLN A 49 -9.22 -7.45 -3.88
N LEU A 50 -9.47 -8.68 -3.43
CA LEU A 50 -8.45 -9.59 -2.92
C LEU A 50 -7.49 -10.05 -4.03
N SER A 51 -7.99 -10.35 -5.22
CA SER A 51 -7.17 -10.70 -6.38
C SER A 51 -6.25 -9.54 -6.78
N ASN A 52 -6.76 -8.32 -6.77
CA ASN A 52 -5.95 -7.13 -7.05
C ASN A 52 -4.88 -6.90 -6.00
N LEU A 53 -5.21 -7.08 -4.72
CA LEU A 53 -4.22 -7.00 -3.63
C LEU A 53 -3.13 -8.07 -3.79
N GLU A 54 -3.52 -9.30 -4.14
CA GLU A 54 -2.57 -10.37 -4.44
C GLU A 54 -1.59 -9.98 -5.56
N ASP A 55 -2.10 -9.38 -6.63
CA ASP A 55 -1.27 -8.89 -7.74
C ASP A 55 -0.27 -7.82 -7.29
N ILE A 56 -0.69 -6.92 -6.40
CA ILE A 56 0.18 -5.88 -5.83
C ILE A 56 1.28 -6.50 -4.96
N LEU A 57 0.93 -7.48 -4.11
CA LEU A 57 1.91 -8.18 -3.28
C LEU A 57 2.92 -8.97 -4.14
N ASN A 58 2.44 -9.65 -5.17
CA ASN A 58 3.30 -10.35 -6.13
C ASN A 58 4.23 -9.36 -6.85
N TYR A 59 3.72 -8.21 -7.27
CA TYR A 59 4.52 -7.18 -7.91
C TYR A 59 5.65 -6.67 -7.01
N LYS A 60 5.36 -6.50 -5.71
CA LYS A 60 6.38 -6.16 -4.70
C LYS A 60 7.43 -7.26 -4.55
N GLU A 61 7.02 -8.52 -4.47
CA GLU A 61 7.94 -9.65 -4.33
C GLU A 61 8.86 -9.83 -5.54
N GLU A 62 8.32 -9.61 -6.74
CA GLU A 62 9.09 -9.68 -8.00
C GLU A 62 10.03 -8.49 -8.19
N ASN A 63 9.74 -7.35 -7.54
CA ASN A 63 10.50 -6.11 -7.66
C ASN A 63 10.79 -5.48 -6.30
N PRO A 64 11.48 -6.17 -5.39
CA PRO A 64 11.58 -5.78 -3.98
C PRO A 64 12.26 -4.41 -3.76
N ASP A 65 13.22 -4.04 -4.60
CA ASP A 65 13.94 -2.76 -4.48
C ASP A 65 13.25 -1.61 -5.23
N LYS A 66 12.42 -1.93 -6.21
CA LYS A 66 11.69 -0.95 -7.03
C LYS A 66 10.38 -0.51 -6.37
N VAL A 67 9.69 -1.43 -5.71
CA VAL A 67 8.34 -1.23 -5.20
C VAL A 67 8.33 -1.03 -3.69
N ILE A 68 7.68 0.03 -3.23
CA ILE A 68 7.40 0.30 -1.82
C ILE A 68 5.89 0.23 -1.62
N LEU A 69 5.47 -0.54 -0.62
CA LEU A 69 4.06 -0.64 -0.23
C LEU A 69 3.87 -0.06 1.18
N LEU A 70 3.02 0.95 1.29
CA LEU A 70 2.62 1.50 2.58
C LEU A 70 1.24 0.99 2.98
N ARG A 71 0.93 1.05 4.28
CA ARG A 71 -0.36 0.65 4.84
C ARG A 71 -1.27 1.85 4.97
N GLY A 72 -2.51 1.68 4.51
CA GLY A 72 -3.58 2.63 4.74
C GLY A 72 -4.54 2.21 5.86
N ASN A 73 -5.42 3.10 6.26
CA ASN A 73 -6.44 2.81 7.29
C ASN A 73 -7.47 1.78 6.81
N HIS A 74 -7.80 1.78 5.52
CA HIS A 74 -8.71 0.78 4.94
C HIS A 74 -8.09 -0.61 4.84
N ASP A 75 -6.77 -0.74 4.81
CA ASP A 75 -6.09 -2.03 4.90
C ASP A 75 -6.13 -2.56 6.34
N THR A 76 -5.75 -1.71 7.29
CA THR A 76 -5.62 -2.09 8.71
C THR A 76 -6.95 -2.43 9.37
N GLN A 77 -8.08 -1.83 8.94
CA GLN A 77 -9.39 -2.22 9.46
C GLN A 77 -9.74 -3.69 9.19
N HIS A 78 -9.23 -4.26 8.09
CA HIS A 78 -9.45 -5.66 7.72
C HIS A 78 -8.45 -6.64 8.37
N LEU A 79 -7.37 -6.12 8.97
CA LEU A 79 -6.34 -6.90 9.65
C LEU A 79 -6.58 -7.12 11.14
N GLY A 80 -7.74 -6.67 11.66
CA GLY A 80 -8.06 -6.78 13.07
C GLY A 80 -7.43 -5.73 13.98
N TYR A 81 -6.88 -4.68 13.42
CA TYR A 81 -6.47 -3.50 14.19
C TYR A 81 -7.69 -2.62 14.48
N TYR A 82 -8.37 -2.91 15.57
CA TYR A 82 -9.69 -2.35 15.93
C TYR A 82 -9.63 -0.93 16.49
N TRP A 83 -9.05 0.01 15.78
CA TRP A 83 -9.07 1.40 16.25
C TRP A 83 -10.36 2.11 15.88
N ALA A 84 -10.88 1.86 14.70
CA ALA A 84 -12.18 2.26 14.20
C ALA A 84 -12.46 1.57 12.86
N GLU A 85 -13.68 1.13 12.63
CA GLU A 85 -14.12 0.74 11.29
C GLU A 85 -14.25 1.99 10.42
N CYS A 86 -13.61 1.96 9.26
CA CYS A 86 -13.77 2.98 8.24
C CYS A 86 -14.94 2.62 7.32
N SER A 87 -15.39 3.58 6.53
CA SER A 87 -16.36 3.31 5.46
C SER A 87 -15.86 2.23 4.50
N GLY A 88 -16.75 1.44 3.92
CA GLY A 88 -16.38 0.39 2.97
C GLY A 88 -15.77 -0.87 3.62
N TYR A 89 -15.92 -1.06 4.94
CA TYR A 89 -15.55 -2.31 5.57
C TYR A 89 -16.35 -3.47 4.99
N ASP A 90 -15.66 -4.53 4.59
CA ASP A 90 -16.23 -5.71 3.96
C ASP A 90 -15.78 -6.97 4.70
N ARG A 91 -16.74 -7.74 5.20
CA ARG A 91 -16.47 -8.98 5.95
C ARG A 91 -15.80 -10.05 5.10
N GLU A 92 -16.13 -10.14 3.82
CA GLU A 92 -15.52 -11.11 2.91
C GLU A 92 -14.07 -10.75 2.63
N VAL A 93 -13.77 -9.47 2.46
CA VAL A 93 -12.38 -8.97 2.35
C VAL A 93 -11.62 -9.27 3.64
N ALA A 94 -12.19 -8.96 4.80
CA ALA A 94 -11.58 -9.24 6.09
C ALA A 94 -11.30 -10.73 6.29
N PHE A 95 -12.24 -11.59 5.89
CA PHE A 95 -12.05 -13.03 5.93
C PHE A 95 -10.91 -13.49 5.02
N GLY A 96 -10.83 -12.97 3.78
CA GLY A 96 -9.76 -13.27 2.84
C GLY A 96 -8.37 -12.83 3.32
N MET A 97 -8.31 -11.79 4.17
CA MET A 97 -7.06 -11.27 4.75
C MET A 97 -6.71 -11.86 6.13
N SER A 98 -7.50 -12.81 6.65
CA SER A 98 -7.42 -13.25 8.05
C SER A 98 -6.45 -14.41 8.31
N SER A 99 -5.96 -15.10 7.29
CA SER A 99 -5.04 -16.22 7.50
C SER A 99 -3.70 -15.74 8.07
N ALA A 100 -3.09 -16.56 8.93
CA ALA A 100 -1.77 -16.25 9.49
C ALA A 100 -0.71 -16.06 8.40
N GLU A 101 -0.77 -16.87 7.34
CA GLU A 101 0.13 -16.78 6.18
C GLU A 101 -0.01 -15.42 5.47
N PHE A 102 -1.24 -14.99 5.20
CA PHE A 102 -1.49 -13.68 4.59
C PHE A 102 -0.99 -12.55 5.48
N LEU A 103 -1.33 -12.56 6.76
CA LEU A 103 -0.92 -11.53 7.73
C LEU A 103 0.59 -11.40 7.84
N MET A 104 1.31 -12.52 7.89
CA MET A 104 2.77 -12.53 7.91
C MET A 104 3.36 -11.95 6.61
N ARG A 105 2.83 -12.37 5.47
CA ARG A 105 3.26 -11.88 4.15
C ARG A 105 2.99 -10.39 3.99
N PHE A 106 1.80 -9.94 4.29
CA PHE A 106 1.40 -8.53 4.22
C PHE A 106 2.26 -7.66 5.14
N THR A 107 2.47 -8.10 6.39
CA THR A 107 3.30 -7.39 7.35
C THR A 107 4.76 -7.28 6.89
N LYS A 108 5.29 -8.34 6.30
CA LYS A 108 6.65 -8.36 5.76
C LYS A 108 6.84 -7.44 4.56
N LEU A 109 5.85 -7.34 3.69
CA LEU A 109 5.94 -6.62 2.41
C LEU A 109 5.54 -5.15 2.51
N THR A 110 4.91 -4.73 3.60
CA THR A 110 4.37 -3.38 3.77
C THR A 110 4.97 -2.65 4.96
N ASP A 111 5.04 -1.34 4.87
CA ASP A 111 5.55 -0.45 5.91
C ASP A 111 4.52 0.65 6.25
N TRP A 112 4.68 1.29 7.41
CA TRP A 112 3.89 2.45 7.78
C TRP A 112 4.38 3.73 7.14
N VAL A 113 5.68 3.81 6.90
CA VAL A 113 6.39 4.99 6.40
C VAL A 113 7.57 4.53 5.55
N TYR A 114 7.86 5.28 4.52
CA TYR A 114 9.07 5.14 3.73
C TYR A 114 9.85 6.46 3.72
N ILE A 115 11.13 6.39 4.04
CA ILE A 115 12.04 7.54 4.00
C ILE A 115 12.98 7.35 2.83
N ASP A 116 12.92 8.27 1.88
CA ASP A 116 13.84 8.28 0.74
C ASP A 116 14.93 9.32 0.99
N ASP A 117 16.15 8.84 1.22
CA ASP A 117 17.31 9.70 1.50
C ASP A 117 17.79 10.48 0.29
N GLU A 118 17.58 9.94 -0.90
CA GLU A 118 17.97 10.60 -2.16
C GLU A 118 17.06 11.81 -2.43
N LEU A 119 15.75 11.64 -2.25
CA LEU A 119 14.77 12.72 -2.39
C LEU A 119 14.64 13.60 -1.14
N LYS A 120 15.22 13.20 0.00
CA LYS A 120 14.99 13.85 1.30
C LYS A 120 13.50 13.98 1.65
N THR A 121 12.74 12.92 1.34
CA THR A 121 11.28 12.91 1.43
C THR A 121 10.79 11.73 2.27
N ILE A 122 9.77 12.00 3.09
CA ILE A 122 9.04 10.99 3.87
C ILE A 122 7.70 10.75 3.17
N PHE A 123 7.41 9.48 2.92
CA PHE A 123 6.13 9.03 2.37
C PHE A 123 5.34 8.31 3.46
N SER A 124 4.07 8.66 3.60
CA SER A 124 3.12 8.00 4.50
C SER A 124 1.72 8.09 3.92
N HIS A 125 0.82 7.21 4.38
CA HIS A 125 -0.57 7.24 3.91
C HIS A 125 -1.31 8.52 4.33
N ALA A 126 -1.22 8.88 5.62
CA ALA A 126 -1.99 9.99 6.19
C ALA A 126 -1.16 11.03 6.96
N GLY A 127 0.14 11.03 6.75
CA GLY A 127 1.06 11.93 7.45
C GLY A 127 1.68 11.32 8.70
N VAL A 128 2.58 12.06 9.32
CA VAL A 128 3.32 11.66 10.51
C VAL A 128 3.22 12.76 11.57
N SER A 129 2.99 12.37 12.82
CA SER A 129 2.98 13.33 13.92
C SER A 129 4.41 13.73 14.32
N ARG A 130 4.56 14.94 14.85
CA ARG A 130 5.83 15.42 15.40
C ARG A 130 6.39 14.47 16.46
N VAL A 131 5.54 14.00 17.35
CA VAL A 131 5.93 13.07 18.43
C VAL A 131 6.48 11.76 17.88
N TRP A 132 5.88 11.24 16.82
CA TRP A 132 6.33 10.04 16.13
C TRP A 132 7.69 10.27 15.46
N MET A 133 7.84 11.38 14.74
CA MET A 133 9.10 11.75 14.09
C MET A 133 10.25 11.89 15.09
N GLU A 134 10.02 12.53 16.24
CA GLU A 134 11.03 12.68 17.31
C GLU A 134 11.49 11.35 17.90
N LYS A 135 10.65 10.30 17.85
CA LYS A 135 11.02 8.95 18.32
C LYS A 135 11.85 8.16 17.31
N ILE A 136 11.62 8.38 16.03
CA ILE A 136 12.25 7.59 14.95
C ILE A 136 13.59 8.20 14.51
N LEU A 137 13.67 9.52 14.51
CA LEU A 137 14.89 10.23 14.08
C LEU A 137 15.97 10.33 15.18
N LYS A 138 15.74 9.70 16.32
CA LYS A 138 16.75 9.50 17.37
C LYS A 138 17.49 8.18 17.15
#